data_e9447037f83f6cc93861e858f3aab469
#
_entry.id   e9447037f83f6cc93861e858f3aab469
#
_cell.length_a   1.000
_cell.length_b   1.000
_cell.length_c   1.000
_cell.angle_alpha   90.00
_cell.angle_beta   90.00
_cell.angle_gamma   90.00
#
_symmetry.space_group_name_H-M   'P 1'
#
loop_
_entity.id
_entity.type
_entity.pdbx_description
1 polymer ?
#
loop_
_entity_poly.entity_id
_entity_poly.type
_entity_poly.pdbx_seq_one_letter_code
_entity_poly.pdbx_strand_id
1 'polypeptide(L)'
;YTPFLRYERNEIRTKDIRDIEQKNNSVPNLIPQIIASTPEEMQPLLQLLRSEGYKRVDINMGCSFILQAKRKRGAGILPYPQMVENLMQEVAQNTDISFSVKMRLGWESKDEWQQLMPILNTAPLNSITMHPRLGVEQYKKAVDIDAFANFYKECKHPVIYNGDITTLSDVKRIEEQFPDIEAVMLGRG
;
A
#
# COMPACT_ATOMS: atom_id res chain seq x y z
N TYR A 1 5.03 -9.95 0.79
CA TYR A 1 4.90 -8.81 1.71
C TYR A 1 4.74 -9.31 3.13
N THR A 2 5.25 -8.53 4.12
CA THR A 2 5.02 -8.82 5.54
C THR A 2 3.68 -8.23 6.01
N PRO A 3 3.16 -8.63 7.20
CA PRO A 3 2.29 -7.75 7.96
C PRO A 3 2.94 -6.38 8.17
N PHE A 4 2.14 -5.32 8.31
CA PHE A 4 2.74 -3.98 8.41
C PHE A 4 3.37 -3.69 9.77
N LEU A 5 4.54 -3.07 9.72
CA LEU A 5 5.19 -2.48 10.89
C LEU A 5 4.57 -1.12 11.18
N ARG A 6 4.54 -0.75 12.47
CA ARG A 6 4.05 0.55 12.94
C ARG A 6 4.92 1.10 14.06
N TYR A 7 5.02 2.41 14.07
CA TYR A 7 5.63 3.17 15.15
C TYR A 7 4.53 3.75 16.04
N GLU A 8 4.50 3.38 17.30
CA GLU A 8 3.48 3.81 18.25
C GLU A 8 4.10 4.01 19.62
N ARG A 9 3.79 5.12 20.30
CA ARG A 9 4.30 5.42 21.65
C ARG A 9 5.83 5.39 21.74
N ASN A 10 6.49 5.93 20.72
CA ASN A 10 7.94 5.98 20.56
C ASN A 10 8.63 4.61 20.49
N GLU A 11 7.93 3.58 20.05
CA GLU A 11 8.49 2.24 19.87
C GLU A 11 7.94 1.51 18.65
N ILE A 12 8.71 0.57 18.12
CA ILE A 12 8.25 -0.43 17.14
C ILE A 12 7.98 -1.71 17.92
N ARG A 13 6.81 -2.30 17.73
CA ARG A 13 6.40 -3.48 18.49
C ARG A 13 7.29 -4.67 18.17
N THR A 14 7.75 -5.37 19.22
CA THR A 14 8.58 -6.58 19.08
C THR A 14 7.98 -7.63 18.14
N LYS A 15 6.63 -7.78 18.16
CA LYS A 15 5.95 -8.69 17.23
C LYS A 15 6.16 -8.25 15.77
N ASP A 16 6.01 -6.96 15.47
CA ASP A 16 6.15 -6.43 14.12
C ASP A 16 7.63 -6.59 13.63
N ILE A 17 8.61 -6.41 14.54
CA ILE A 17 10.04 -6.65 14.24
C ILE A 17 10.28 -8.12 13.87
N ARG A 18 9.71 -9.07 14.61
CA ARG A 18 9.87 -10.51 14.32
C ARG A 18 9.38 -10.90 12.94
N ASP A 19 8.38 -10.20 12.41
CA ASP A 19 7.82 -10.46 11.07
C ASP A 19 8.78 -10.07 9.94
N ILE A 20 9.81 -9.24 10.20
CA ILE A 20 10.81 -8.82 9.21
C ILE A 20 12.18 -9.48 9.40
N GLU A 21 12.46 -10.10 10.54
CA GLU A 21 13.76 -10.76 10.76
C GLU A 21 14.00 -11.86 9.72
N GLN A 22 15.14 -11.82 9.03
CA GLN A 22 15.48 -12.79 7.98
C GLN A 22 15.51 -14.22 8.48
N LYS A 23 15.90 -14.46 9.74
CA LYS A 23 15.89 -15.80 10.35
C LYS A 23 14.49 -16.43 10.46
N ASN A 24 13.43 -15.60 10.46
CA ASN A 24 12.04 -16.03 10.52
C ASN A 24 11.38 -16.15 9.15
N ASN A 25 12.10 -15.78 8.09
CA ASN A 25 11.57 -15.71 6.74
C ASN A 25 12.49 -16.44 5.75
N SER A 26 12.01 -17.49 5.11
CA SER A 26 12.71 -18.22 4.07
C SER A 26 12.32 -17.80 2.64
N VAL A 27 11.52 -16.73 2.53
CA VAL A 27 10.96 -16.29 1.25
C VAL A 27 11.94 -15.35 0.54
N PRO A 28 12.39 -15.65 -0.68
CA PRO A 28 13.18 -14.71 -1.47
C PRO A 28 12.36 -13.47 -1.80
N ASN A 29 13.02 -12.31 -1.85
CA ASN A 29 12.40 -11.03 -2.21
C ASN A 29 11.26 -10.57 -1.27
N LEU A 30 11.37 -10.86 0.03
CA LEU A 30 10.44 -10.35 1.01
C LEU A 30 10.42 -8.81 0.99
N ILE A 31 9.23 -8.23 0.91
CA ILE A 31 9.03 -6.78 0.95
C ILE A 31 8.33 -6.44 2.26
N PRO A 32 9.01 -5.76 3.20
CA PRO A 32 8.36 -5.29 4.41
C PRO A 32 7.35 -4.20 4.09
N GLN A 33 6.22 -4.24 4.79
CA GLN A 33 5.19 -3.24 4.69
C GLN A 33 5.19 -2.36 5.95
N ILE A 34 5.07 -1.05 5.78
CA ILE A 34 4.94 -0.09 6.88
C ILE A 34 3.58 0.60 6.83
N ILE A 35 3.11 1.07 7.99
CA ILE A 35 1.93 1.92 8.10
C ILE A 35 2.28 3.17 8.91
N ALA A 36 2.10 4.33 8.30
CA ALA A 36 2.39 5.63 8.89
C ALA A 36 1.38 6.68 8.44
N SER A 37 1.21 7.74 9.21
CA SER A 37 0.41 8.90 8.86
C SER A 37 1.25 10.18 8.71
N THR A 38 2.49 10.17 9.21
CA THR A 38 3.42 11.29 9.12
C THR A 38 4.85 10.83 8.84
N PRO A 39 5.74 11.72 8.34
CA PRO A 39 7.16 11.44 8.20
C PRO A 39 7.84 11.00 9.49
N GLU A 40 7.48 11.59 10.64
CA GLU A 40 8.06 11.27 11.94
C GLU A 40 7.74 9.83 12.38
N GLU A 41 6.59 9.30 11.97
CA GLU A 41 6.26 7.88 12.17
C GLU A 41 7.01 6.97 11.20
N MET A 42 7.29 7.45 10.00
CA MET A 42 7.92 6.67 8.94
C MET A 42 9.43 6.50 9.16
N GLN A 43 10.13 7.54 9.58
CA GLN A 43 11.59 7.53 9.72
C GLN A 43 12.15 6.43 10.62
N PRO A 44 11.65 6.19 11.86
CA PRO A 44 12.14 5.08 12.71
C PRO A 44 11.94 3.71 12.07
N LEU A 45 10.85 3.53 11.30
CA LEU A 45 10.58 2.30 10.56
C LEU A 45 11.62 2.09 9.45
N LEU A 46 11.93 3.14 8.68
CA LEU A 46 12.94 3.08 7.62
C LEU A 46 14.35 2.83 8.18
N GLN A 47 14.69 3.42 9.33
CA GLN A 47 15.97 3.16 9.99
C GLN A 47 16.12 1.69 10.38
N LEU A 48 15.09 1.09 10.99
CA LEU A 48 15.06 -0.33 11.31
C LEU A 48 15.22 -1.18 10.05
N LEU A 49 14.43 -0.89 9.00
CA LEU A 49 14.47 -1.67 7.76
C LEU A 49 15.83 -1.60 7.07
N ARG A 50 16.52 -0.46 7.12
CA ARG A 50 17.90 -0.33 6.65
C ARG A 50 18.87 -1.19 7.45
N SER A 51 18.75 -1.21 8.78
CA SER A 51 19.61 -2.05 9.64
C SER A 51 19.42 -3.53 9.39
N GLU A 52 18.23 -3.95 8.96
CA GLU A 52 17.91 -5.32 8.54
C GLU A 52 18.28 -5.61 7.07
N GLY A 53 18.84 -4.63 6.34
CA GLY A 53 19.31 -4.78 4.96
C GLY A 53 18.24 -4.65 3.87
N TYR A 54 17.03 -4.24 4.21
CA TYR A 54 15.94 -4.05 3.23
C TYR A 54 16.19 -2.84 2.34
N LYS A 55 15.95 -3.02 1.03
CA LYS A 55 16.03 -1.98 -0.01
C LYS A 55 14.70 -1.71 -0.71
N ARG A 56 13.66 -2.47 -0.34
CA ARG A 56 12.30 -2.32 -0.87
C ARG A 56 11.34 -2.22 0.29
N VAL A 57 10.41 -1.28 0.23
CA VAL A 57 9.42 -1.04 1.29
C VAL A 57 8.07 -0.74 0.64
N ASP A 58 7.00 -1.32 1.18
CA ASP A 58 5.63 -1.04 0.77
C ASP A 58 4.91 -0.19 1.82
N ILE A 59 4.24 0.87 1.38
CA ILE A 59 3.48 1.77 2.25
C ILE A 59 2.02 1.36 2.24
N ASN A 60 1.48 0.98 3.40
CA ASN A 60 0.09 0.59 3.55
C ASN A 60 -0.83 1.81 3.63
N MET A 61 -1.59 2.06 2.57
CA MET A 61 -2.70 3.01 2.50
C MET A 61 -4.04 2.29 2.24
N GLY A 62 -4.14 1.02 2.64
CA GLY A 62 -5.31 0.18 2.35
C GLY A 62 -5.92 -0.53 3.56
N CYS A 63 -5.27 -0.53 4.72
CA CYS A 63 -5.80 -1.13 5.94
C CYS A 63 -7.12 -0.45 6.34
N SER A 64 -8.18 -1.27 6.47
CA SER A 64 -9.53 -0.81 6.82
C SER A 64 -9.88 -0.99 8.31
N PHE A 65 -8.89 -1.27 9.15
CA PHE A 65 -9.10 -1.42 10.58
C PHE A 65 -9.38 -0.07 11.23
N ILE A 66 -10.53 0.06 11.87
CA ILE A 66 -11.08 1.33 12.37
C ILE A 66 -10.10 2.08 13.29
N LEU A 67 -9.35 1.36 14.16
CA LEU A 67 -8.39 2.02 15.05
C LEU A 67 -7.19 2.63 14.29
N GLN A 68 -6.79 2.06 13.15
CA GLN A 68 -5.77 2.66 12.29
C GLN A 68 -6.36 3.85 11.51
N ALA A 69 -7.57 3.70 10.98
CA ALA A 69 -8.24 4.77 10.25
C ALA A 69 -8.50 6.01 11.12
N LYS A 70 -8.90 5.85 12.39
CA LYS A 70 -9.03 6.97 13.34
C LYS A 70 -7.72 7.72 13.59
N ARG A 71 -6.58 7.08 13.35
CA ARG A 71 -5.24 7.69 13.40
C ARG A 71 -4.76 8.17 12.04
N LYS A 72 -5.65 8.24 11.05
CA LYS A 72 -5.34 8.59 9.66
C LYS A 72 -4.25 7.72 9.05
N ARG A 73 -4.24 6.41 9.36
CA ARG A 73 -3.33 5.40 8.83
C ARG A 73 -4.09 4.41 7.94
N GLY A 74 -3.37 3.73 7.05
CA GLY A 74 -3.96 2.80 6.10
C GLY A 74 -4.96 3.51 5.19
N ALA A 75 -6.14 2.92 4.92
CA ALA A 75 -7.16 3.59 4.12
C ALA A 75 -7.70 4.90 4.74
N GLY A 76 -7.53 5.08 6.06
CA GLY A 76 -7.94 6.30 6.76
C GLY A 76 -7.11 7.54 6.43
N ILE A 77 -5.99 7.44 5.68
CA ILE A 77 -5.22 8.60 5.22
C ILE A 77 -5.77 9.17 3.90
N LEU A 78 -6.49 8.36 3.12
CA LEU A 78 -6.90 8.71 1.74
C LEU A 78 -7.74 10.00 1.64
N PRO A 79 -8.60 10.36 2.62
CA PRO A 79 -9.31 11.64 2.62
C PRO A 79 -8.43 12.87 2.87
N TYR A 80 -7.11 12.70 3.10
CA TYR A 80 -6.21 13.78 3.52
C TYR A 80 -5.03 13.94 2.54
N PRO A 81 -5.21 14.57 1.35
CA PRO A 81 -4.17 14.70 0.33
C PRO A 81 -2.86 15.31 0.84
N GLN A 82 -2.93 16.33 1.70
CA GLN A 82 -1.73 16.96 2.27
C GLN A 82 -0.88 15.98 3.11
N MET A 83 -1.51 15.06 3.83
CA MET A 83 -0.76 14.05 4.59
C MET A 83 -0.09 13.04 3.66
N VAL A 84 -0.77 12.64 2.59
CA VAL A 84 -0.19 11.77 1.56
C VAL A 84 0.98 12.47 0.87
N GLU A 85 0.84 13.76 0.55
CA GLU A 85 1.93 14.56 -0.04
C GLU A 85 3.16 14.60 0.86
N ASN A 86 2.98 14.84 2.17
CA ASN A 86 4.09 14.83 3.13
C ASN A 86 4.81 13.48 3.17
N LEU A 87 4.06 12.36 3.12
CA LEU A 87 4.68 11.02 3.04
C LEU A 87 5.40 10.80 1.72
N MET A 88 4.89 11.31 0.60
CA MET A 88 5.55 11.19 -0.71
C MET A 88 6.80 12.07 -0.80
N GLN A 89 6.82 13.20 -0.13
CA GLN A 89 8.05 14.02 0.01
C GLN A 89 9.12 13.26 0.81
N GLU A 90 8.74 12.55 1.88
CA GLU A 90 9.65 11.69 2.62
C GLU A 90 10.17 10.54 1.75
N VAL A 91 9.31 9.91 0.95
CA VAL A 91 9.70 8.90 -0.05
C VAL A 91 10.77 9.44 -0.99
N ALA A 92 10.59 10.64 -1.52
CA ALA A 92 11.53 11.26 -2.47
C ALA A 92 12.90 11.57 -1.85
N GLN A 93 12.97 11.78 -0.54
CA GLN A 93 14.25 12.01 0.18
C GLN A 93 15.03 10.72 0.46
N ASN A 94 14.36 9.57 0.48
CA ASN A 94 14.96 8.27 0.84
C ASN A 94 15.32 7.46 -0.41
N THR A 95 16.22 7.97 -1.26
CA THR A 95 16.57 7.44 -2.59
C THR A 95 17.28 6.08 -2.57
N ASP A 96 17.75 5.63 -1.42
CA ASP A 96 18.37 4.32 -1.22
C ASP A 96 17.36 3.17 -1.05
N ILE A 97 16.08 3.51 -0.95
CA ILE A 97 14.97 2.57 -0.81
C ILE A 97 14.02 2.71 -2.01
N SER A 98 13.61 1.58 -2.57
CA SER A 98 12.58 1.49 -3.59
C SER A 98 11.21 1.33 -2.94
N PHE A 99 10.31 2.27 -3.15
CA PHE A 99 9.00 2.30 -2.51
C PHE A 99 7.88 1.81 -3.44
N SER A 100 6.92 1.10 -2.87
CA SER A 100 5.59 0.86 -3.45
C SER A 100 4.49 1.30 -2.48
N VAL A 101 3.29 1.45 -3.01
CA VAL A 101 2.11 1.80 -2.21
C VAL A 101 1.04 0.74 -2.42
N LYS A 102 0.40 0.28 -1.33
CA LYS A 102 -0.82 -0.52 -1.40
C LYS A 102 -1.99 0.28 -0.86
N MET A 103 -2.98 0.58 -1.73
CA MET A 103 -4.09 1.47 -1.39
C MET A 103 -5.46 0.89 -1.75
N ARG A 104 -6.50 1.58 -1.27
CA ARG A 104 -7.89 1.43 -1.71
C ARG A 104 -8.34 2.65 -2.51
N LEU A 105 -9.58 2.62 -3.06
CA LEU A 105 -10.18 3.76 -3.77
C LEU A 105 -10.34 4.99 -2.86
N GLY A 106 -10.66 4.76 -1.61
CA GLY A 106 -10.85 5.78 -0.60
C GLY A 106 -11.24 5.17 0.74
N TRP A 107 -11.49 6.03 1.74
CA TRP A 107 -12.08 5.62 3.02
C TRP A 107 -13.62 5.53 2.90
N GLU A 108 -14.29 6.60 2.49
CA GLU A 108 -15.75 6.70 2.37
C GLU A 108 -16.23 7.02 0.95
N SER A 109 -15.42 7.72 0.14
CA SER A 109 -15.75 8.08 -1.23
C SER A 109 -14.84 7.40 -2.25
N LYS A 110 -15.44 6.97 -3.38
CA LYS A 110 -14.72 6.39 -4.51
C LYS A 110 -13.82 7.40 -5.24
N ASP A 111 -14.03 8.69 -5.02
CA ASP A 111 -13.33 9.76 -5.73
C ASP A 111 -12.11 10.27 -4.95
N GLU A 112 -11.87 9.75 -3.73
CA GLU A 112 -10.73 10.18 -2.91
C GLU A 112 -9.38 9.90 -3.60
N TRP A 113 -9.23 8.79 -4.31
CA TRP A 113 -8.01 8.48 -5.06
C TRP A 113 -7.71 9.52 -6.15
N GLN A 114 -8.73 10.15 -6.75
CA GLN A 114 -8.53 11.14 -7.82
C GLN A 114 -7.76 12.36 -7.32
N GLN A 115 -8.04 12.79 -6.09
CA GLN A 115 -7.32 13.91 -5.46
C GLN A 115 -5.86 13.54 -5.15
N LEU A 116 -5.56 12.25 -5.01
CA LEU A 116 -4.22 11.74 -4.72
C LEU A 116 -3.38 11.50 -5.98
N MET A 117 -4.02 11.32 -7.16
CA MET A 117 -3.31 10.98 -8.39
C MET A 117 -2.19 11.96 -8.78
N PRO A 118 -2.36 13.30 -8.72
CA PRO A 118 -1.27 14.21 -9.02
C PRO A 118 -0.06 14.02 -8.10
N ILE A 119 -0.31 13.75 -6.81
CA ILE A 119 0.73 13.52 -5.80
C ILE A 119 1.45 12.19 -6.08
N LEU A 120 0.68 11.11 -6.23
CA LEU A 120 1.21 9.77 -6.45
C LEU A 120 2.00 9.69 -7.77
N ASN A 121 1.47 10.26 -8.86
CA ASN A 121 2.11 10.23 -10.17
C ASN A 121 3.43 11.01 -10.27
N THR A 122 3.72 11.89 -9.29
CA THR A 122 5.00 12.62 -9.21
C THR A 122 5.98 11.99 -8.22
N ALA A 123 5.51 11.14 -7.32
CA ALA A 123 6.36 10.45 -6.35
C ALA A 123 7.21 9.35 -7.03
N PRO A 124 8.44 9.09 -6.56
CA PRO A 124 9.30 8.04 -7.15
C PRO A 124 8.89 6.64 -6.64
N LEU A 125 7.71 6.19 -7.04
CA LEU A 125 7.17 4.89 -6.67
C LEU A 125 7.53 3.82 -7.72
N ASN A 126 7.86 2.63 -7.26
CA ASN A 126 8.11 1.47 -8.12
C ASN A 126 6.82 0.86 -8.67
N SER A 127 5.77 0.85 -7.87
CA SER A 127 4.43 0.34 -8.26
C SER A 127 3.36 0.79 -7.28
N ILE A 128 2.10 0.71 -7.73
CA ILE A 128 0.94 0.92 -6.87
C ILE A 128 0.03 -0.31 -6.93
N THR A 129 -0.24 -0.92 -5.78
CA THR A 129 -1.24 -1.98 -5.66
C THR A 129 -2.60 -1.36 -5.31
N MET A 130 -3.58 -1.49 -6.21
CA MET A 130 -4.93 -0.98 -5.99
C MET A 130 -5.90 -2.10 -5.61
N HIS A 131 -6.56 -1.94 -4.45
CA HIS A 131 -7.70 -2.75 -4.05
C HIS A 131 -8.98 -1.93 -4.25
N PRO A 132 -9.80 -2.22 -5.29
CA PRO A 132 -10.92 -1.35 -5.67
C PRO A 132 -12.16 -1.54 -4.79
N ARG A 133 -12.03 -1.19 -3.53
CA ARG A 133 -13.06 -1.09 -2.48
C ARG A 133 -12.81 0.13 -1.62
N LEU A 134 -13.84 0.59 -0.91
CA LEU A 134 -13.68 1.62 0.12
C LEU A 134 -13.19 1.02 1.45
N GLY A 135 -12.55 1.83 2.28
CA GLY A 135 -12.12 1.44 3.62
C GLY A 135 -13.28 0.96 4.49
N VAL A 136 -14.37 1.74 4.54
CA VAL A 136 -15.58 1.42 5.32
C VAL A 136 -16.28 0.14 4.89
N GLU A 137 -16.14 -0.26 3.64
CA GLU A 137 -16.73 -1.50 3.11
C GLU A 137 -16.00 -2.75 3.60
N GLN A 138 -14.74 -2.60 3.99
CA GLN A 138 -13.86 -3.72 4.35
C GLN A 138 -13.80 -4.78 3.24
N TYR A 139 -14.52 -5.90 3.41
CA TYR A 139 -14.64 -7.01 2.45
C TYR A 139 -16.09 -7.39 2.17
N LYS A 140 -17.06 -6.55 2.59
CA LYS A 140 -18.50 -6.88 2.53
C LYS A 140 -19.12 -6.68 1.15
N LYS A 141 -18.55 -5.79 0.33
CA LYS A 141 -19.03 -5.55 -1.04
C LYS A 141 -18.09 -6.15 -2.06
N ALA A 142 -18.57 -6.34 -3.28
CA ALA A 142 -17.74 -6.70 -4.42
C ALA A 142 -16.73 -5.60 -4.75
N VAL A 143 -15.65 -5.96 -5.45
CA VAL A 143 -14.71 -4.99 -6.02
C VAL A 143 -15.37 -4.16 -7.12
N ASP A 144 -14.99 -2.90 -7.24
CA ASP A 144 -15.47 -1.97 -8.26
C ASP A 144 -14.46 -1.97 -9.43
N ILE A 145 -14.73 -2.80 -10.43
CA ILE A 145 -13.86 -2.94 -11.61
C ILE A 145 -13.84 -1.68 -12.48
N ASP A 146 -14.96 -0.97 -12.56
CA ASP A 146 -15.04 0.27 -13.35
C ASP A 146 -14.19 1.38 -12.69
N ALA A 147 -14.25 1.49 -11.36
CA ALA A 147 -13.37 2.40 -10.63
C ALA A 147 -11.89 2.01 -10.76
N PHE A 148 -11.58 0.70 -10.77
CA PHE A 148 -10.23 0.23 -11.05
C PHE A 148 -9.77 0.62 -12.45
N ALA A 149 -10.62 0.45 -13.48
CA ALA A 149 -10.29 0.80 -14.85
C ALA A 149 -9.97 2.31 -15.00
N ASN A 150 -10.72 3.17 -14.32
CA ASN A 150 -10.44 4.60 -14.29
C ASN A 150 -9.11 4.91 -13.60
N PHE A 151 -8.85 4.31 -12.43
CA PHE A 151 -7.56 4.44 -11.74
C PHE A 151 -6.39 3.97 -12.61
N TYR A 152 -6.51 2.79 -13.22
CA TYR A 152 -5.50 2.18 -14.08
C TYR A 152 -5.13 3.08 -15.27
N LYS A 153 -6.11 3.73 -15.88
CA LYS A 153 -5.91 4.66 -16.99
C LYS A 153 -5.14 5.93 -16.60
N GLU A 154 -5.33 6.41 -15.38
CA GLU A 154 -4.72 7.67 -14.90
C GLU A 154 -3.38 7.46 -14.20
N CYS A 155 -3.12 6.26 -13.68
CA CYS A 155 -1.90 5.94 -12.96
C CYS A 155 -0.70 5.84 -13.92
N LYS A 156 0.40 6.55 -13.60
CA LYS A 156 1.65 6.53 -14.39
C LYS A 156 2.65 5.48 -13.92
N HIS A 157 2.39 4.83 -12.80
CA HIS A 157 3.23 3.77 -12.26
C HIS A 157 2.75 2.39 -12.70
N PRO A 158 3.61 1.36 -12.68
CA PRO A 158 3.18 -0.03 -12.76
C PRO A 158 2.07 -0.32 -11.75
N VAL A 159 0.93 -0.82 -12.23
CA VAL A 159 -0.24 -1.10 -11.39
C VAL A 159 -0.34 -2.60 -11.10
N ILE A 160 -0.54 -2.93 -9.83
CA ILE A 160 -0.82 -4.28 -9.37
C ILE A 160 -2.30 -4.34 -8.95
N TYR A 161 -3.04 -5.29 -9.51
CA TYR A 161 -4.44 -5.50 -9.12
C TYR A 161 -4.52 -6.35 -7.85
N ASN A 162 -5.38 -5.97 -6.91
CA ASN A 162 -5.69 -6.77 -5.73
C ASN A 162 -7.20 -6.77 -5.45
N GLY A 163 -7.79 -7.92 -5.31
CA GLY A 163 -9.20 -8.07 -4.90
C GLY A 163 -9.90 -9.24 -5.56
N ASP A 164 -10.53 -10.07 -4.73
CA ASP A 164 -11.38 -11.22 -5.13
C ASP A 164 -10.76 -12.15 -6.20
N ILE A 165 -9.46 -12.35 -6.13
CA ILE A 165 -8.73 -13.34 -6.93
C ILE A 165 -8.60 -14.60 -6.09
N THR A 166 -9.28 -15.67 -6.49
CA THR A 166 -9.29 -16.96 -5.79
C THR A 166 -8.94 -18.13 -6.69
N THR A 167 -9.02 -17.94 -8.00
CA THR A 167 -8.75 -18.97 -9.00
C THR A 167 -7.81 -18.45 -10.11
N LEU A 168 -7.20 -19.37 -10.86
CA LEU A 168 -6.44 -19.01 -12.06
C LEU A 168 -7.32 -18.34 -13.14
N SER A 169 -8.62 -18.69 -13.18
CA SER A 169 -9.56 -18.02 -14.10
C SER A 169 -9.77 -16.56 -13.75
N ASP A 170 -9.73 -16.20 -12.45
CA ASP A 170 -9.81 -14.79 -12.02
C ASP A 170 -8.56 -14.03 -12.48
N VAL A 171 -7.38 -14.64 -12.34
CA VAL A 171 -6.12 -14.04 -12.82
C VAL A 171 -6.22 -13.75 -14.31
N LYS A 172 -6.55 -14.76 -15.13
CA LYS A 172 -6.67 -14.62 -16.59
C LYS A 172 -7.66 -13.52 -16.99
N ARG A 173 -8.83 -13.50 -16.36
CA ARG A 173 -9.86 -12.48 -16.61
C ARG A 173 -9.33 -11.07 -16.38
N ILE A 174 -8.56 -10.85 -15.30
CA ILE A 174 -7.99 -9.53 -14.99
C ILE A 174 -6.88 -9.19 -15.99
N GLU A 175 -5.99 -10.12 -16.33
CA GLU A 175 -4.94 -9.91 -17.33
C GLU A 175 -5.50 -9.65 -18.74
N GLU A 176 -6.57 -10.32 -19.14
CA GLU A 176 -7.26 -10.08 -20.41
C GLU A 176 -7.93 -8.70 -20.45
N GLN A 177 -8.51 -8.25 -19.33
CA GLN A 177 -9.18 -6.96 -19.23
C GLN A 177 -8.19 -5.79 -19.10
N PHE A 178 -7.02 -6.03 -18.48
CA PHE A 178 -5.99 -5.04 -18.20
C PHE A 178 -4.61 -5.58 -18.58
N PRO A 179 -4.28 -5.63 -19.90
CA PRO A 179 -3.11 -6.35 -20.39
C PRO A 179 -1.75 -5.79 -19.93
N ASP A 180 -1.70 -4.52 -19.54
CA ASP A 180 -0.45 -3.87 -19.10
C ASP A 180 -0.34 -3.78 -17.58
N ILE A 181 -1.14 -4.53 -16.79
CA ILE A 181 -0.92 -4.60 -15.35
C ILE A 181 0.41 -5.30 -15.05
N GLU A 182 1.12 -4.81 -14.05
CA GLU A 182 2.41 -5.42 -13.62
C GLU A 182 2.22 -6.81 -13.03
N ALA A 183 1.18 -6.99 -12.21
CA ALA A 183 0.88 -8.25 -11.54
C ALA A 183 -0.51 -8.27 -10.92
N VAL A 184 -0.91 -9.43 -10.40
CA VAL A 184 -2.04 -9.58 -9.47
C VAL A 184 -1.53 -9.95 -8.08
N MET A 185 -2.11 -9.35 -7.04
CA MET A 185 -1.80 -9.65 -5.65
C MET A 185 -2.91 -10.51 -5.04
N LEU A 186 -2.55 -11.69 -4.56
CA LEU A 186 -3.43 -12.58 -3.80
C LEU A 186 -3.37 -12.20 -2.33
N GLY A 187 -4.49 -11.85 -1.72
CA GLY A 187 -4.54 -11.40 -0.32
C GLY A 187 -5.23 -12.38 0.62
N ARG A 188 -6.16 -13.15 0.10
CA ARG A 188 -6.91 -14.19 0.79
C ARG A 188 -7.02 -15.38 -0.14
N GLY A 189 -6.46 -16.48 0.26
CA GLY A 189 -6.51 -17.77 -0.42
C GLY A 189 -6.79 -18.85 0.58
#